data_15c24704dc8c48c6ba4df11ffb3125d9
#
_entry.id   15c24704dc8c48c6ba4df11ffb3125d9
#
_cell.length_a   1.000
_cell.length_b   1.000
_cell.length_c   1.000
_cell.angle_alpha   90.00
_cell.angle_beta   90.00
_cell.angle_gamma   90.00
#
_symmetry.space_group_name_H-M   'P 1'
#
loop_
_entity.id
_entity.type
_entity.pdbx_description
1 polymer ?
#
loop_
_entity_poly.entity_id
_entity_poly.type
_entity_poly.pdbx_seq_one_letter_code
_entity_poly.pdbx_strand_id
1 'polypeptide(L)'
;MAPFDPFQFVMSSHELYSRYADDWRHAIKAYYGGPEYRMGEYLKQFDSDTTTPSETINTYDIDSNGTTQGVYKSQVVNTSQEANQGAGYLSSFYQEKLNNVPVLPYTRLYVNEYNAILMKNTPHRVLPLSPEIEEFSQNCDGEQNSLNEFFSHVDVMSTIFGITWLSCIKPVGSDLPRWRYHTPLDVTNWQFSYNMAGDLVLKKIVIKTASESEFDVYQYITPESIDTYFLIKEGVDEEEFDISQYLDVEEVEAGDGHYVVRQENELGYVPVIPLYTGTKIHNGVGHSIIFDIAGIQKNIYSAYGDLYAIQSYGSHPVTVVDTETSDLNDNSIGAEPGSVIRVNSSLAGEPQYVFEFRSPPLDSMVQLREYVNQLIEKMNQVAMVRSDELIKASRSGVQIEMFDSKLEAMIRRKATAMENVEYNLWNIWFDWMDKPLPEDFSVSYNKVFSNRGLEQEIKELEGIMGMLETYNNKFATGVKQFVVEDYPTQEQAEAVAESMGGSGSHSHTREDGLITYMPFSTHLEYELALEKANPGTDFE
;
A
#
# COMPACT_ATOMS: atom_id res chain seq x y z
N MET A 1 21.25 -29.54 -25.17
CA MET A 1 21.03 -28.58 -24.12
C MET A 1 21.90 -28.99 -22.96
N ALA A 2 22.64 -28.06 -22.35
CA ALA A 2 23.31 -28.37 -21.09
C ALA A 2 22.25 -28.76 -20.05
N PRO A 3 22.54 -29.71 -19.14
CA PRO A 3 21.61 -30.06 -18.09
C PRO A 3 21.28 -28.79 -17.28
N PHE A 4 20.02 -28.66 -16.86
CA PHE A 4 19.59 -27.55 -16.02
C PHE A 4 20.31 -27.66 -14.68
N ASP A 5 21.01 -26.59 -14.30
CA ASP A 5 21.71 -26.50 -13.03
C ASP A 5 20.83 -25.67 -12.05
N PRO A 6 20.28 -26.28 -10.98
CA PRO A 6 19.49 -25.59 -9.98
C PRO A 6 20.25 -24.45 -9.30
N PHE A 7 21.53 -24.63 -9.01
CA PHE A 7 22.37 -23.63 -8.36
C PHE A 7 22.49 -22.35 -9.19
N GLN A 8 22.69 -22.47 -10.52
CA GLN A 8 22.70 -21.30 -11.40
C GLN A 8 21.36 -20.53 -11.36
N PHE A 9 20.24 -21.26 -11.20
CA PHE A 9 18.94 -20.61 -11.10
C PHE A 9 18.78 -19.88 -9.76
N VAL A 10 19.31 -20.40 -8.65
CA VAL A 10 19.33 -19.77 -7.34
C VAL A 10 20.18 -18.51 -7.37
N MET A 11 21.34 -18.56 -8.02
CA MET A 11 22.28 -17.41 -8.11
C MET A 11 21.82 -16.33 -9.09
N SER A 12 20.92 -16.64 -10.01
CA SER A 12 20.42 -15.67 -10.97
C SER A 12 19.18 -14.93 -10.43
N SER A 13 19.06 -13.66 -10.78
CA SER A 13 17.83 -12.91 -10.53
C SER A 13 16.95 -12.86 -11.78
N HIS A 14 15.65 -12.85 -11.57
CA HIS A 14 14.69 -12.66 -12.65
C HIS A 14 14.86 -11.25 -13.28
N GLU A 15 14.71 -11.13 -14.60
CA GLU A 15 14.84 -9.83 -15.31
C GLU A 15 13.91 -8.75 -14.71
N LEU A 16 12.68 -9.13 -14.38
CA LEU A 16 11.72 -8.21 -13.76
C LEU A 16 12.13 -7.81 -12.33
N TYR A 17 12.78 -8.71 -11.57
CA TYR A 17 13.32 -8.35 -10.26
C TYR A 17 14.32 -7.19 -10.40
N SER A 18 15.30 -7.32 -11.28
CA SER A 18 16.31 -6.28 -11.50
C SER A 18 15.71 -4.95 -11.96
N ARG A 19 14.60 -5.01 -12.71
CA ARG A 19 13.91 -3.81 -13.24
C ARG A 19 13.13 -3.04 -12.18
N TYR A 20 12.50 -3.73 -11.22
CA TYR A 20 11.59 -3.12 -10.24
C TYR A 20 12.15 -3.05 -8.81
N ALA A 21 13.31 -3.64 -8.55
CA ALA A 21 13.88 -3.71 -7.21
C ALA A 21 14.11 -2.33 -6.58
N ASP A 22 14.50 -1.34 -7.37
CA ASP A 22 14.75 0.02 -6.86
C ASP A 22 13.45 0.74 -6.47
N ASP A 23 12.36 0.53 -7.21
CA ASP A 23 11.05 1.06 -6.87
C ASP A 23 10.54 0.43 -5.55
N TRP A 24 10.74 -0.89 -5.38
CA TRP A 24 10.40 -1.58 -4.15
C TRP A 24 11.22 -1.09 -2.97
N ARG A 25 12.54 -0.94 -3.13
CA ARG A 25 13.43 -0.39 -2.08
C ARG A 25 13.04 1.04 -1.72
N HIS A 26 12.69 1.85 -2.70
CA HIS A 26 12.24 3.21 -2.46
C HIS A 26 10.92 3.25 -1.67
N ALA A 27 9.94 2.44 -2.05
CA ALA A 27 8.65 2.37 -1.38
C ALA A 27 8.76 1.95 0.09
N ILE A 28 9.55 0.91 0.38
CA ILE A 28 9.73 0.43 1.76
C ILE A 28 10.51 1.43 2.61
N LYS A 29 11.53 2.08 2.06
CA LYS A 29 12.24 3.18 2.74
C LYS A 29 11.33 4.36 3.01
N ALA A 30 10.45 4.72 2.07
CA ALA A 30 9.46 5.78 2.25
C ALA A 30 8.44 5.44 3.35
N TYR A 31 8.07 4.18 3.49
CA TYR A 31 7.17 3.70 4.54
C TYR A 31 7.84 3.77 5.92
N TYR A 32 9.03 3.21 6.09
CA TYR A 32 9.72 3.24 7.37
C TYR A 32 10.23 4.64 7.72
N GLY A 33 10.66 5.43 6.74
CA GLY A 33 11.35 6.69 7.01
C GLY A 33 12.68 6.44 7.73
N GLY A 34 13.05 7.38 8.61
CA GLY A 34 14.22 7.22 9.47
C GLY A 34 15.58 7.39 8.79
N PRO A 35 16.66 6.80 9.35
CA PRO A 35 18.02 7.00 8.87
C PRO A 35 18.24 6.55 7.42
N GLU A 36 17.71 5.39 7.05
CA GLU A 36 17.86 4.84 5.70
C GLU A 36 17.21 5.71 4.61
N TYR A 37 16.08 6.36 4.94
CA TYR A 37 15.44 7.29 4.03
C TYR A 37 16.26 8.58 3.90
N ARG A 38 16.80 9.08 5.02
CA ARG A 38 17.66 10.29 5.02
C ARG A 38 18.93 10.09 4.21
N MET A 39 19.54 8.90 4.31
CA MET A 39 20.75 8.53 3.56
C MET A 39 20.47 8.22 2.09
N GLY A 40 19.21 8.24 1.65
CA GLY A 40 18.81 7.93 0.27
C GLY A 40 19.16 9.01 -0.76
N GLU A 41 20.01 10.01 -0.42
CA GLU A 41 20.45 11.08 -1.32
C GLU A 41 19.31 11.90 -1.95
N TYR A 42 18.20 12.05 -1.24
CA TYR A 42 17.02 12.77 -1.74
C TYR A 42 17.13 14.29 -1.56
N LEU A 43 17.99 14.76 -0.70
CA LEU A 43 18.29 16.18 -0.54
C LEU A 43 19.33 16.59 -1.59
N LYS A 44 19.14 17.78 -2.15
CA LYS A 44 20.13 18.35 -3.06
C LYS A 44 21.42 18.64 -2.30
N GLN A 45 22.49 18.11 -2.82
CA GLN A 45 23.84 18.47 -2.41
C GLN A 45 24.30 19.61 -3.32
N PHE A 46 24.86 20.64 -2.75
CA PHE A 46 25.59 21.67 -3.49
C PHE A 46 27.07 21.28 -3.50
N ASP A 47 27.84 21.75 -4.49
CA ASP A 47 29.26 21.44 -4.61
C ASP A 47 30.06 21.81 -3.35
N SER A 48 29.56 22.79 -2.56
CA SER A 48 30.12 23.15 -1.26
C SER A 48 29.76 22.19 -0.13
N ASP A 49 28.78 21.29 -0.33
CA ASP A 49 28.29 20.38 0.69
C ASP A 49 29.03 19.04 0.75
N THR A 50 29.84 18.76 -0.27
CA THR A 50 30.67 17.55 -0.33
C THR A 50 32.14 17.90 -0.49
N THR A 51 32.95 17.51 0.47
CA THR A 51 34.40 17.43 0.28
C THR A 51 34.74 15.98 0.02
N THR A 52 35.03 15.62 -1.22
CA THR A 52 35.67 14.33 -1.48
C THR A 52 37.14 14.38 -1.07
N PRO A 53 37.76 13.28 -0.58
CA PRO A 53 39.15 13.24 -0.23
C PRO A 53 40.10 13.59 -1.39
N SER A 54 39.58 13.63 -2.60
CA SER A 54 40.30 13.97 -3.85
C SER A 54 39.83 15.28 -4.47
N GLU A 55 38.88 15.99 -3.85
CA GLU A 55 38.43 17.25 -4.43
C GLU A 55 39.37 18.38 -4.17
N THR A 56 39.72 18.82 -5.19
CA THR A 56 40.47 19.95 -5.63
C THR A 56 39.63 21.20 -5.43
N ILE A 57 39.94 21.98 -4.41
CA ILE A 57 39.46 23.34 -4.31
C ILE A 57 40.06 24.11 -5.46
N ASN A 58 39.23 24.50 -6.43
CA ASN A 58 39.68 25.34 -7.55
C ASN A 58 39.97 26.73 -7.04
N THR A 59 41.26 27.01 -6.77
CA THR A 59 41.71 28.36 -6.52
C THR A 59 42.03 29.02 -7.87
N TYR A 60 41.42 30.16 -8.13
CA TYR A 60 41.79 30.99 -9.28
C TYR A 60 43.08 31.72 -8.93
N ASP A 61 44.15 31.40 -9.62
CA ASP A 61 45.34 32.24 -9.61
C ASP A 61 45.09 33.47 -10.48
N ILE A 62 45.01 34.63 -9.85
CA ILE A 62 45.02 35.92 -10.52
C ILE A 62 46.46 36.32 -10.64
N ASP A 63 46.98 36.47 -11.86
CA ASP A 63 48.32 36.95 -12.06
C ASP A 63 48.45 38.43 -11.62
N SER A 64 49.69 38.90 -11.45
CA SER A 64 50.03 40.25 -11.03
C SER A 64 49.48 41.38 -11.96
N ASN A 65 48.82 41.01 -13.07
CA ASN A 65 48.22 41.91 -14.03
C ASN A 65 46.67 41.88 -13.98
N GLY A 66 46.08 41.17 -13.02
CA GLY A 66 44.61 41.10 -12.86
C GLY A 66 43.91 40.24 -13.92
N THR A 67 44.64 39.44 -14.68
CA THR A 67 44.08 38.54 -15.68
C THR A 67 43.91 37.16 -15.08
N THR A 68 42.70 36.68 -15.01
CA THR A 68 42.37 35.30 -14.64
C THR A 68 42.91 34.36 -15.72
N GLN A 69 44.06 33.78 -15.53
CA GLN A 69 44.47 32.60 -16.26
C GLN A 69 43.73 31.41 -15.60
N GLY A 70 42.85 30.79 -16.33
CA GLY A 70 42.06 29.64 -15.88
C GLY A 70 42.91 28.39 -15.67
N VAL A 71 43.87 28.45 -14.75
CA VAL A 71 44.60 27.30 -14.26
C VAL A 71 43.98 26.91 -12.92
N TYR A 72 43.08 25.98 -12.97
CA TYR A 72 42.55 25.32 -11.79
C TYR A 72 43.68 24.56 -11.10
N LYS A 73 44.25 25.11 -10.04
CA LYS A 73 45.07 24.32 -9.13
C LYS A 73 44.17 23.63 -8.15
N SER A 74 43.98 22.36 -8.38
CA SER A 74 43.38 21.48 -7.42
C SER A 74 44.31 21.29 -6.22
N GLN A 75 43.92 21.81 -5.04
CA GLN A 75 44.53 21.40 -3.78
C GLN A 75 43.75 20.23 -3.21
N VAL A 76 44.42 19.10 -3.08
CA VAL A 76 43.90 17.97 -2.29
C VAL A 76 43.94 18.37 -0.82
N VAL A 77 42.80 18.67 -0.24
CA VAL A 77 42.74 18.87 1.21
C VAL A 77 42.77 17.48 1.84
N ASN A 78 43.97 17.07 2.28
CA ASN A 78 44.13 15.90 3.12
C ASN A 78 43.53 16.18 4.50
N THR A 79 42.25 15.97 4.65
CA THR A 79 41.63 15.89 5.95
C THR A 79 41.88 14.48 6.50
N SER A 80 42.85 14.43 7.44
CA SER A 80 43.15 13.33 8.38
C SER A 80 42.96 11.88 7.92
N GLN A 81 43.95 11.08 8.26
CA GLN A 81 44.26 9.70 7.91
C GLN A 81 43.20 8.61 8.24
N GLU A 82 41.93 8.96 8.45
CA GLU A 82 40.87 7.99 8.81
C GLU A 82 39.71 7.99 7.81
N ALA A 83 39.91 8.48 6.60
CA ALA A 83 38.94 8.33 5.55
C ALA A 83 38.91 6.86 5.08
N ASN A 84 38.06 6.07 5.68
CA ASN A 84 37.66 4.79 5.13
C ASN A 84 37.13 5.01 3.70
N GLN A 85 37.79 4.35 2.80
CA GLN A 85 37.60 4.21 1.38
C GLN A 85 36.19 4.57 0.88
N GLY A 86 36.04 5.70 0.20
CA GLY A 86 34.92 6.01 -0.67
C GLY A 86 33.75 6.78 -0.08
N ALA A 87 33.69 7.05 1.22
CA ALA A 87 32.70 7.97 1.76
C ALA A 87 33.24 9.41 1.70
N GLY A 88 32.74 10.23 0.78
CA GLY A 88 32.99 11.66 0.78
C GLY A 88 32.58 12.26 2.12
N TYR A 89 33.42 13.17 2.66
CA TYR A 89 33.03 13.96 3.83
C TYR A 89 31.91 14.91 3.40
N LEU A 90 30.74 14.72 4.02
CA LEU A 90 29.65 15.68 3.86
C LEU A 90 30.04 16.97 4.58
N SER A 91 29.73 18.12 4.01
CA SER A 91 29.94 19.40 4.69
C SER A 91 29.14 19.44 6.00
N SER A 92 29.60 20.25 6.96
CA SER A 92 28.90 20.44 8.24
C SER A 92 27.46 20.90 8.03
N PHE A 93 27.22 21.75 7.04
CA PHE A 93 25.90 22.25 6.68
C PHE A 93 25.00 21.14 6.11
N TYR A 94 25.53 20.27 5.27
CA TYR A 94 24.76 19.16 4.73
C TYR A 94 24.42 18.12 5.83
N GLN A 95 25.36 17.86 6.74
CA GLN A 95 25.10 17.03 7.93
C GLN A 95 23.99 17.62 8.81
N GLU A 96 24.05 18.93 9.05
CA GLU A 96 23.03 19.65 9.79
C GLU A 96 21.67 19.59 9.08
N LYS A 97 21.64 19.76 7.76
CA LYS A 97 20.47 19.61 6.91
C LYS A 97 19.86 18.21 7.00
N LEU A 98 20.69 17.15 6.90
CA LEU A 98 20.22 15.76 7.06
C LEU A 98 19.59 15.49 8.44
N ASN A 99 20.14 16.11 9.49
CA ASN A 99 19.65 15.91 10.85
C ASN A 99 18.39 16.70 11.17
N ASN A 100 18.26 17.92 10.63
CA ASN A 100 17.23 18.87 11.01
C ASN A 100 16.02 18.88 10.07
N VAL A 101 16.15 18.45 8.81
CA VAL A 101 15.02 18.38 7.89
C VAL A 101 14.10 17.22 8.29
N PRO A 102 12.81 17.49 8.58
CA PRO A 102 11.89 16.47 9.03
C PRO A 102 11.55 15.50 7.90
N VAL A 103 11.68 14.21 8.16
CA VAL A 103 11.12 13.16 7.30
C VAL A 103 9.67 12.92 7.73
N LEU A 104 8.73 13.33 6.90
CA LEU A 104 7.31 13.10 7.13
C LEU A 104 6.89 11.80 6.42
N PRO A 105 6.62 10.70 7.16
CA PRO A 105 6.35 9.40 6.55
C PRO A 105 4.88 9.30 6.10
N TYR A 106 4.47 10.11 5.12
CA TYR A 106 3.13 10.09 4.54
C TYR A 106 2.75 8.72 4.00
N THR A 107 3.71 8.02 3.36
CA THR A 107 3.51 6.65 2.87
C THR A 107 3.00 5.73 3.97
N ARG A 108 3.61 5.78 5.17
CA ARG A 108 3.17 5.00 6.33
C ARG A 108 1.77 5.39 6.79
N LEU A 109 1.46 6.69 6.79
CA LEU A 109 0.14 7.16 7.18
C LEU A 109 -0.95 6.54 6.30
N TYR A 110 -0.79 6.59 4.97
CA TYR A 110 -1.79 6.05 4.06
C TYR A 110 -1.89 4.52 4.09
N VAL A 111 -0.74 3.83 4.15
CA VAL A 111 -0.74 2.36 4.26
C VAL A 111 -1.48 1.91 5.51
N ASN A 112 -1.20 2.54 6.66
CA ASN A 112 -1.85 2.22 7.92
C ASN A 112 -3.35 2.57 7.89
N GLU A 113 -3.74 3.65 7.24
CA GLU A 113 -5.14 4.01 7.04
C GLU A 113 -5.89 2.94 6.23
N TYR A 114 -5.31 2.49 5.10
CA TYR A 114 -5.91 1.42 4.30
C TYR A 114 -6.01 0.11 5.07
N ASN A 115 -4.98 -0.25 5.83
CA ASN A 115 -4.99 -1.44 6.68
C ASN A 115 -6.05 -1.33 7.78
N ALA A 116 -6.14 -0.17 8.47
CA ALA A 116 -7.14 0.06 9.51
C ALA A 116 -8.58 -0.05 8.98
N ILE A 117 -8.84 0.43 7.76
CA ILE A 117 -10.15 0.30 7.12
C ILE A 117 -10.45 -1.17 6.81
N LEU A 118 -9.50 -1.90 6.20
CA LEU A 118 -9.67 -3.30 5.82
C LEU A 118 -9.88 -4.20 7.04
N MET A 119 -9.07 -4.00 8.09
CA MET A 119 -9.06 -4.81 9.31
C MET A 119 -9.99 -4.29 10.40
N LYS A 120 -10.82 -3.27 10.12
CA LYS A 120 -11.79 -2.72 11.08
C LYS A 120 -12.68 -3.78 11.69
N ASN A 121 -13.09 -4.75 10.88
CA ASN A 121 -13.84 -5.93 11.32
C ASN A 121 -12.95 -7.16 11.07
N THR A 122 -12.83 -8.02 12.06
CA THR A 122 -12.12 -9.29 11.91
C THR A 122 -12.78 -10.14 10.81
N PRO A 123 -11.98 -10.77 9.93
CA PRO A 123 -12.51 -11.68 8.92
C PRO A 123 -13.29 -12.82 9.58
N HIS A 124 -14.44 -13.14 9.00
CA HIS A 124 -15.25 -14.26 9.45
C HIS A 124 -14.71 -15.54 8.81
N ARG A 125 -14.36 -16.51 9.67
CA ARG A 125 -13.80 -17.81 9.28
C ARG A 125 -14.67 -18.91 9.87
N VAL A 126 -15.11 -19.81 9.02
CA VAL A 126 -15.75 -21.06 9.46
C VAL A 126 -14.70 -22.16 9.35
N LEU A 127 -14.08 -22.50 10.49
CA LEU A 127 -13.01 -23.49 10.60
C LEU A 127 -13.53 -24.71 11.36
N PRO A 128 -13.04 -25.91 11.02
CA PRO A 128 -13.31 -27.10 11.82
C PRO A 128 -12.75 -26.97 13.24
N LEU A 129 -13.49 -27.48 14.20
CA LEU A 129 -13.04 -27.54 15.58
C LEU A 129 -12.03 -28.71 15.74
N SER A 130 -10.75 -28.42 15.61
CA SER A 130 -9.66 -29.36 15.92
C SER A 130 -8.56 -28.68 16.71
N PRO A 131 -7.88 -29.41 17.63
CA PRO A 131 -6.76 -28.85 18.38
C PRO A 131 -5.62 -28.32 17.51
N GLU A 132 -5.35 -28.97 16.37
CA GLU A 132 -4.31 -28.58 15.42
C GLU A 132 -4.63 -27.23 14.77
N ILE A 133 -5.89 -27.00 14.39
CA ILE A 133 -6.34 -25.74 13.79
C ILE A 133 -6.36 -24.63 14.84
N GLU A 134 -6.74 -24.94 16.07
CA GLU A 134 -6.71 -23.96 17.17
C GLU A 134 -5.27 -23.54 17.49
N GLU A 135 -4.34 -24.48 17.61
CA GLU A 135 -2.92 -24.21 17.79
C GLU A 135 -2.35 -23.40 16.64
N PHE A 136 -2.62 -23.82 15.40
CA PHE A 136 -2.18 -23.12 14.20
C PHE A 136 -2.75 -21.70 14.14
N SER A 137 -4.02 -21.50 14.48
CA SER A 137 -4.66 -20.18 14.44
C SER A 137 -4.06 -19.15 15.39
N GLN A 138 -3.44 -19.62 16.48
CA GLN A 138 -2.76 -18.78 17.47
C GLN A 138 -1.29 -18.50 17.10
N ASN A 139 -0.67 -19.36 16.28
CA ASN A 139 0.72 -19.24 15.86
C ASN A 139 0.88 -19.82 14.45
N CYS A 140 0.38 -19.11 13.46
CA CYS A 140 0.34 -19.62 12.08
C CYS A 140 1.68 -19.55 11.34
N ASP A 141 2.58 -18.64 11.77
CA ASP A 141 3.88 -18.40 11.14
C ASP A 141 5.08 -18.98 11.93
N GLY A 142 4.85 -19.40 13.16
CA GLY A 142 5.91 -19.83 14.07
C GLY A 142 6.55 -18.70 14.89
N GLU A 143 6.10 -17.45 14.67
CA GLU A 143 6.58 -16.24 15.36
C GLU A 143 5.58 -15.73 16.41
N GLN A 144 4.61 -16.58 16.78
CA GLN A 144 3.54 -16.29 17.74
C GLN A 144 2.49 -15.27 17.22
N ASN A 145 2.40 -15.06 15.91
CA ASN A 145 1.34 -14.26 15.32
C ASN A 145 0.07 -15.08 15.13
N SER A 146 -1.06 -14.51 15.54
CA SER A 146 -2.38 -15.03 15.20
C SER A 146 -2.69 -14.82 13.74
N LEU A 147 -3.71 -15.53 13.20
CA LEU A 147 -4.16 -15.32 11.82
C LEU A 147 -4.45 -13.85 11.48
N ASN A 148 -5.06 -13.12 12.41
CA ASN A 148 -5.40 -11.72 12.16
C ASN A 148 -4.16 -10.81 12.11
N GLU A 149 -3.20 -11.02 13.00
CA GLU A 149 -1.93 -10.28 13.01
C GLU A 149 -1.11 -10.58 11.77
N PHE A 150 -1.01 -11.86 11.40
CA PHE A 150 -0.34 -12.29 10.19
C PHE A 150 -0.92 -11.60 8.95
N PHE A 151 -2.25 -11.67 8.73
CA PHE A 151 -2.87 -11.04 7.57
C PHE A 151 -2.86 -9.51 7.63
N SER A 152 -2.81 -8.90 8.81
CA SER A 152 -2.58 -7.47 8.94
C SER A 152 -1.19 -7.07 8.43
N HIS A 153 -0.15 -7.83 8.78
CA HIS A 153 1.21 -7.61 8.26
C HIS A 153 1.29 -7.86 6.75
N VAL A 154 0.66 -8.94 6.28
CA VAL A 154 0.56 -9.26 4.84
C VAL A 154 -0.11 -8.12 4.06
N ASP A 155 -1.19 -7.53 4.60
CA ASP A 155 -1.88 -6.42 3.96
C ASP A 155 -1.00 -5.18 3.86
N VAL A 156 -0.29 -4.82 4.93
CA VAL A 156 0.66 -3.70 4.94
C VAL A 156 1.73 -3.91 3.86
N MET A 157 2.40 -5.07 3.85
CA MET A 157 3.47 -5.35 2.88
C MET A 157 2.94 -5.42 1.46
N SER A 158 1.80 -6.08 1.24
CA SER A 158 1.20 -6.14 -0.10
C SER A 158 0.73 -4.77 -0.60
N THR A 159 0.33 -3.87 0.30
CA THR A 159 -0.01 -2.49 -0.05
C THR A 159 1.22 -1.71 -0.48
N ILE A 160 2.33 -1.84 0.23
CA ILE A 160 3.58 -1.13 -0.09
C ILE A 160 4.10 -1.57 -1.46
N PHE A 161 4.16 -2.86 -1.71
CA PHE A 161 4.79 -3.42 -2.91
C PHE A 161 3.83 -3.67 -4.08
N GLY A 162 2.53 -3.70 -3.83
CA GLY A 162 1.52 -4.11 -4.81
C GLY A 162 1.42 -5.62 -5.02
N ILE A 163 2.36 -6.37 -4.49
CA ILE A 163 2.43 -7.84 -4.48
C ILE A 163 3.14 -8.31 -3.21
N THR A 164 2.70 -9.45 -2.69
CA THR A 164 3.39 -10.23 -1.64
C THR A 164 3.23 -11.70 -1.95
N TRP A 165 4.24 -12.50 -1.67
CA TRP A 165 4.20 -13.93 -1.86
C TRP A 165 3.93 -14.60 -0.53
N LEU A 166 3.03 -15.58 -0.51
CA LEU A 166 2.71 -16.33 0.69
C LEU A 166 3.04 -17.81 0.45
N SER A 167 3.79 -18.38 1.36
CA SER A 167 4.15 -19.79 1.36
C SER A 167 3.47 -20.52 2.51
N CYS A 168 3.09 -21.78 2.26
CA CYS A 168 2.63 -22.69 3.29
C CYS A 168 3.52 -23.95 3.21
N ILE A 169 4.47 -24.06 4.12
CA ILE A 169 5.48 -25.11 4.12
C ILE A 169 5.47 -25.82 5.47
N LYS A 170 5.55 -27.14 5.44
CA LYS A 170 5.73 -27.95 6.64
C LYS A 170 7.23 -28.11 6.89
N PRO A 171 7.78 -27.48 7.95
CA PRO A 171 9.20 -27.61 8.25
C PRO A 171 9.56 -29.04 8.66
N VAL A 172 10.80 -29.46 8.38
CA VAL A 172 11.32 -30.76 8.79
C VAL A 172 11.21 -30.89 10.32
N GLY A 173 10.63 -31.98 10.81
CA GLY A 173 10.42 -32.22 12.25
C GLY A 173 9.23 -31.46 12.87
N SER A 174 8.45 -30.73 12.08
CA SER A 174 7.22 -30.08 12.55
C SER A 174 5.99 -30.92 12.22
N ASP A 175 5.05 -31.00 13.16
CA ASP A 175 3.76 -31.66 12.93
C ASP A 175 2.80 -30.80 12.11
N LEU A 176 2.98 -29.47 12.18
CA LEU A 176 2.09 -28.50 11.53
C LEU A 176 2.81 -27.69 10.43
N PRO A 177 2.15 -27.44 9.29
CA PRO A 177 2.63 -26.48 8.31
C PRO A 177 2.69 -25.07 8.91
N ARG A 178 3.51 -24.19 8.32
CA ARG A 178 3.63 -22.79 8.73
C ARG A 178 3.40 -21.90 7.52
N TRP A 179 2.71 -20.78 7.73
CA TRP A 179 2.56 -19.74 6.74
C TRP A 179 3.68 -18.71 6.89
N ARG A 180 4.17 -18.23 5.77
CA ARG A 180 5.13 -17.12 5.75
C ARG A 180 4.78 -16.19 4.60
N TYR A 181 5.02 -14.91 4.79
CA TYR A 181 4.97 -13.96 3.69
C TYR A 181 6.38 -13.53 3.30
N HIS A 182 6.54 -13.27 2.01
CA HIS A 182 7.80 -12.84 1.43
C HIS A 182 7.52 -11.61 0.59
N THR A 183 8.34 -10.58 0.78
CA THR A 183 8.26 -9.37 -0.05
C THR A 183 8.83 -9.66 -1.44
N PRO A 184 8.53 -8.86 -2.46
CA PRO A 184 9.15 -9.04 -3.76
C PRO A 184 10.67 -8.80 -3.75
N LEU A 185 11.23 -8.19 -2.70
CA LEU A 185 12.67 -8.07 -2.50
C LEU A 185 13.33 -9.39 -2.06
N ASP A 186 12.56 -10.24 -1.39
CA ASP A 186 13.03 -11.56 -0.94
C ASP A 186 12.94 -12.60 -2.07
N VAL A 187 12.00 -12.44 -3.01
CA VAL A 187 11.80 -13.37 -4.13
C VAL A 187 12.67 -12.94 -5.30
N THR A 188 13.83 -13.58 -5.42
CA THR A 188 14.85 -13.17 -6.41
C THR A 188 14.61 -13.75 -7.80
N ASN A 189 14.01 -14.95 -7.88
CA ASN A 189 13.74 -15.61 -9.16
C ASN A 189 12.47 -16.45 -9.11
N TRP A 190 11.75 -16.52 -10.23
CA TRP A 190 10.53 -17.32 -10.35
C TRP A 190 10.27 -17.73 -11.80
N GLN A 191 9.50 -18.80 -11.99
CA GLN A 191 9.07 -19.25 -13.31
C GLN A 191 7.64 -19.75 -13.29
N PHE A 192 6.79 -19.14 -14.11
CA PHE A 192 5.45 -19.62 -14.40
C PHE A 192 5.42 -20.41 -15.71
N SER A 193 4.55 -21.39 -15.81
CA SER A 193 4.22 -22.06 -17.07
C SER A 193 2.76 -22.50 -17.09
N TYR A 194 2.24 -22.76 -18.28
CA TYR A 194 0.91 -23.32 -18.42
C TYR A 194 0.94 -24.84 -18.20
N ASN A 195 -0.02 -25.36 -17.43
CA ASN A 195 -0.25 -26.79 -17.30
C ASN A 195 -1.04 -27.32 -18.51
N MET A 196 -1.31 -28.63 -18.55
CA MET A 196 -2.07 -29.25 -19.65
C MET A 196 -3.54 -28.80 -19.68
N ALA A 197 -4.09 -28.32 -18.58
CA ALA A 197 -5.44 -27.77 -18.51
C ALA A 197 -5.52 -26.31 -19.00
N GLY A 198 -4.37 -25.68 -19.26
CA GLY A 198 -4.28 -24.29 -19.68
C GLY A 198 -4.18 -23.28 -18.54
N ASP A 199 -4.03 -23.73 -17.29
CA ASP A 199 -3.87 -22.87 -16.13
C ASP A 199 -2.41 -22.43 -15.98
N LEU A 200 -2.23 -21.16 -15.62
CA LEU A 200 -0.91 -20.61 -15.32
C LEU A 200 -0.50 -21.01 -13.90
N VAL A 201 0.51 -21.85 -13.79
CA VAL A 201 1.01 -22.37 -12.51
C VAL A 201 2.46 -21.95 -12.26
N LEU A 202 2.79 -21.73 -11.00
CA LEU A 202 4.17 -21.50 -10.56
C LEU A 202 4.92 -22.83 -10.58
N LYS A 203 6.02 -22.90 -11.32
CA LYS A 203 6.83 -24.12 -11.47
C LYS A 203 8.04 -24.15 -10.55
N LYS A 204 8.62 -22.99 -10.29
CA LYS A 204 9.76 -22.86 -9.41
C LYS A 204 9.91 -21.43 -8.94
N ILE A 205 10.44 -21.28 -7.75
CA ILE A 205 10.67 -19.99 -7.10
C ILE A 205 11.92 -20.05 -6.23
N VAL A 206 12.62 -18.93 -6.15
CA VAL A 206 13.75 -18.74 -5.25
C VAL A 206 13.42 -17.62 -4.28
N ILE A 207 13.52 -17.90 -3.00
CA ILE A 207 13.20 -16.97 -1.92
C ILE A 207 14.43 -16.82 -1.02
N LYS A 208 14.93 -15.62 -0.85
CA LYS A 208 15.94 -15.30 0.16
C LYS A 208 15.26 -15.23 1.52
N THR A 209 15.55 -16.16 2.41
CA THR A 209 14.88 -16.27 3.71
C THR A 209 15.64 -15.61 4.85
N ALA A 210 16.97 -15.59 4.77
CA ALA A 210 17.81 -14.97 5.79
C ALA A 210 19.13 -14.44 5.19
N SER A 211 19.76 -13.54 5.92
CA SER A 211 21.10 -13.02 5.62
C SER A 211 21.84 -12.85 6.94
N GLU A 212 22.74 -13.77 7.22
CA GLU A 212 23.61 -13.75 8.39
C GLU A 212 24.94 -13.05 8.07
N SER A 213 25.81 -12.92 9.06
CA SER A 213 27.13 -12.28 8.85
C SER A 213 27.99 -13.04 7.83
N GLU A 214 27.91 -14.37 7.85
CA GLU A 214 28.81 -15.26 7.13
C GLU A 214 28.15 -15.89 5.90
N PHE A 215 26.83 -16.01 5.87
CA PHE A 215 26.11 -16.66 4.77
C PHE A 215 24.75 -16.03 4.49
N ASP A 216 24.25 -16.27 3.29
CA ASP A 216 22.89 -15.98 2.86
C ASP A 216 22.10 -17.27 2.69
N VAL A 217 20.82 -17.27 3.08
CA VAL A 217 19.95 -18.46 2.98
C VAL A 217 18.91 -18.25 1.90
N TYR A 218 18.84 -19.19 0.96
CA TYR A 218 17.86 -19.22 -0.12
C TYR A 218 17.07 -20.52 -0.11
N GLN A 219 15.76 -20.42 -0.28
CA GLN A 219 14.92 -21.58 -0.54
C GLN A 219 14.59 -21.64 -2.03
N TYR A 220 14.92 -22.78 -2.65
CA TYR A 220 14.54 -23.11 -4.00
C TYR A 220 13.42 -24.14 -3.95
N ILE A 221 12.22 -23.74 -4.38
CA ILE A 221 11.00 -24.54 -4.24
C ILE A 221 10.53 -24.96 -5.63
N THR A 222 10.38 -26.28 -5.81
CA THR A 222 9.86 -26.93 -7.01
C THR A 222 8.68 -27.84 -6.66
N PRO A 223 7.97 -28.41 -7.63
CA PRO A 223 6.97 -29.44 -7.35
C PRO A 223 7.55 -30.71 -6.71
N GLU A 224 8.84 -30.97 -6.91
CA GLU A 224 9.51 -32.20 -6.47
C GLU A 224 10.26 -32.01 -5.14
N SER A 225 10.83 -30.80 -4.91
CA SER A 225 11.69 -30.58 -3.75
C SER A 225 11.59 -29.14 -3.22
N ILE A 226 11.96 -29.00 -1.94
CA ILE A 226 12.20 -27.72 -1.25
C ILE A 226 13.66 -27.76 -0.79
N ASP A 227 14.54 -27.16 -1.58
CA ASP A 227 15.97 -27.18 -1.33
C ASP A 227 16.39 -25.86 -0.64
N THR A 228 17.04 -25.95 0.52
CA THR A 228 17.57 -24.78 1.24
C THR A 228 19.06 -24.67 0.99
N TYR A 229 19.47 -23.58 0.33
CA TYR A 229 20.85 -23.25 0.00
C TYR A 229 21.42 -22.25 1.01
N PHE A 230 22.58 -22.56 1.55
CA PHE A 230 23.38 -21.70 2.42
C PHE A 230 24.59 -21.24 1.61
N LEU A 231 24.61 -19.99 1.18
CA LEU A 231 25.66 -19.41 0.34
C LEU A 231 26.65 -18.66 1.22
N ILE A 232 27.89 -19.10 1.22
CA ILE A 232 28.96 -18.45 1.99
C ILE A 232 29.29 -17.11 1.34
N LYS A 233 29.41 -16.05 2.16
CA LYS A 233 29.74 -14.70 1.68
C LYS A 233 31.22 -14.58 1.33
N GLU A 234 31.50 -13.69 0.38
CA GLU A 234 32.89 -13.35 0.03
C GLU A 234 33.65 -12.87 1.26
N GLY A 235 34.86 -13.44 1.46
CA GLY A 235 35.74 -13.10 2.58
C GLY A 235 35.60 -13.98 3.83
N VAL A 236 34.68 -14.95 3.82
CA VAL A 236 34.60 -16.02 4.81
C VAL A 236 35.46 -17.19 4.35
N ASP A 237 36.27 -17.74 5.24
CA ASP A 237 37.11 -18.92 4.93
C ASP A 237 36.22 -20.17 4.89
N GLU A 238 36.06 -20.77 3.72
CA GLU A 238 35.23 -21.96 3.50
C GLU A 238 35.74 -23.19 4.28
N GLU A 239 37.07 -23.26 4.56
CA GLU A 239 37.65 -24.38 5.31
C GLU A 239 37.37 -24.27 6.83
N GLU A 240 37.15 -23.05 7.35
CA GLU A 240 36.82 -22.79 8.76
C GLU A 240 35.31 -22.72 9.00
N PHE A 241 34.49 -22.57 7.95
CA PHE A 241 33.04 -22.43 8.07
C PHE A 241 32.38 -23.80 8.35
N ASP A 242 31.76 -23.91 9.53
CA ASP A 242 31.07 -25.11 9.98
C ASP A 242 29.55 -24.89 10.05
N ILE A 243 28.83 -25.35 9.05
CA ILE A 243 27.37 -25.23 8.94
C ILE A 243 26.63 -25.97 10.07
N SER A 244 27.25 -26.99 10.70
CA SER A 244 26.63 -27.77 11.76
C SER A 244 26.35 -26.93 13.03
N GLN A 245 27.03 -25.78 13.18
CA GLN A 245 26.77 -24.85 14.26
C GLN A 245 25.42 -24.12 14.12
N TYR A 246 24.88 -24.08 12.89
CA TYR A 246 23.66 -23.34 12.54
C TYR A 246 22.48 -24.28 12.25
N LEU A 247 22.74 -25.54 11.96
CA LEU A 247 21.74 -26.51 11.53
C LEU A 247 21.82 -27.80 12.36
N ASP A 248 20.68 -28.20 12.92
CA ASP A 248 20.50 -29.51 13.56
C ASP A 248 19.93 -30.51 12.53
N VAL A 249 20.65 -30.71 11.41
CA VAL A 249 20.24 -31.59 10.30
C VAL A 249 21.38 -32.54 9.96
N GLU A 250 21.06 -33.85 9.86
CA GLU A 250 22.05 -34.89 9.61
C GLU A 250 22.53 -34.98 8.15
N GLU A 251 21.72 -34.54 7.18
CA GLU A 251 22.02 -34.64 5.75
C GLU A 251 22.22 -33.26 5.11
N VAL A 252 23.47 -32.85 4.98
CA VAL A 252 23.87 -31.62 4.30
C VAL A 252 24.78 -31.97 3.13
N GLU A 253 24.39 -31.59 1.92
CA GLU A 253 25.25 -31.74 0.73
C GLU A 253 26.16 -30.51 0.62
N ALA A 254 27.48 -30.71 0.59
CA ALA A 254 28.47 -29.66 0.38
C ALA A 254 28.74 -29.47 -1.12
N GLY A 255 28.68 -28.23 -1.60
CA GLY A 255 29.09 -27.79 -2.93
C GLY A 255 30.22 -26.77 -2.86
N ASP A 256 30.63 -26.24 -3.99
CA ASP A 256 31.65 -25.19 -4.10
C ASP A 256 31.04 -23.84 -3.63
N GLY A 257 31.45 -23.36 -2.45
CA GLY A 257 30.96 -22.12 -1.83
C GLY A 257 29.51 -22.17 -1.28
N HIS A 258 28.91 -23.36 -1.16
CA HIS A 258 27.56 -23.49 -0.64
C HIS A 258 27.27 -24.85 0.00
N TYR A 259 26.24 -24.86 0.84
CA TYR A 259 25.65 -26.08 1.41
C TYR A 259 24.18 -26.18 1.01
N VAL A 260 23.66 -27.40 0.86
CA VAL A 260 22.26 -27.65 0.48
C VAL A 260 21.64 -28.66 1.41
N VAL A 261 20.48 -28.31 1.94
CA VAL A 261 19.58 -29.22 2.66
C VAL A 261 18.37 -29.48 1.78
N ARG A 262 18.11 -30.75 1.44
CA ARG A 262 16.99 -31.14 0.58
C ARG A 262 15.84 -31.70 1.38
N GLN A 263 14.65 -31.25 1.04
CA GLN A 263 13.40 -31.78 1.54
C GLN A 263 12.51 -32.17 0.35
N GLU A 264 11.91 -33.33 0.39
CA GLU A 264 10.92 -33.74 -0.61
C GLU A 264 9.66 -32.89 -0.48
N ASN A 265 9.10 -32.48 -1.61
CA ASN A 265 7.83 -31.77 -1.66
C ASN A 265 6.70 -32.78 -1.93
N GLU A 266 6.05 -33.23 -0.88
CA GLU A 266 4.98 -34.24 -0.93
C GLU A 266 3.72 -33.76 -1.69
N LEU A 267 3.56 -32.44 -1.89
CA LEU A 267 2.37 -31.87 -2.54
C LEU A 267 2.36 -32.04 -4.06
N GLY A 268 3.53 -32.18 -4.70
CA GLY A 268 3.64 -32.25 -6.16
C GLY A 268 3.36 -30.93 -6.90
N TYR A 269 3.27 -29.81 -6.18
CA TYR A 269 3.18 -28.44 -6.71
C TYR A 269 3.90 -27.45 -5.79
N VAL A 270 4.17 -26.24 -6.28
CA VAL A 270 4.86 -25.21 -5.49
C VAL A 270 3.88 -24.57 -4.50
N PRO A 271 4.07 -24.73 -3.17
CA PRO A 271 3.15 -24.24 -2.16
C PRO A 271 3.34 -22.74 -1.86
N VAL A 272 3.38 -21.92 -2.91
CA VAL A 272 3.58 -20.47 -2.83
C VAL A 272 2.57 -19.77 -3.72
N ILE A 273 1.89 -18.77 -3.17
CA ILE A 273 0.82 -18.04 -3.85
C ILE A 273 1.16 -16.54 -3.89
N PRO A 274 1.12 -15.90 -5.07
CA PRO A 274 1.24 -14.44 -5.16
C PRO A 274 -0.08 -13.74 -4.83
N LEU A 275 -0.05 -12.83 -3.85
CA LEU A 275 -1.14 -11.93 -3.52
C LEU A 275 -0.93 -10.59 -4.23
N TYR A 276 -1.83 -10.23 -5.14
CA TYR A 276 -1.82 -8.94 -5.82
C TYR A 276 -2.88 -8.01 -5.20
N THR A 277 -2.45 -7.01 -4.46
CA THR A 277 -3.33 -5.93 -3.96
C THR A 277 -3.27 -4.71 -4.85
N GLY A 278 -2.14 -4.50 -5.54
CA GLY A 278 -1.97 -3.51 -6.59
C GLY A 278 -2.48 -3.97 -7.96
N THR A 279 -2.12 -3.22 -9.00
CA THR A 279 -2.40 -3.62 -10.39
C THR A 279 -1.35 -4.65 -10.84
N LYS A 280 -1.79 -5.83 -11.26
CA LYS A 280 -0.88 -6.83 -11.83
C LYS A 280 -0.33 -6.31 -13.16
N ILE A 281 1.00 -6.11 -13.25
CA ILE A 281 1.70 -5.72 -14.49
C ILE A 281 2.18 -6.95 -15.22
N HIS A 282 2.88 -7.83 -14.50
CA HIS A 282 3.42 -9.08 -15.00
C HIS A 282 3.16 -10.19 -13.98
N ASN A 283 3.38 -11.44 -14.39
CA ASN A 283 3.37 -12.54 -13.43
C ASN A 283 4.55 -12.37 -12.47
N GLY A 284 4.25 -12.25 -11.18
CA GLY A 284 5.24 -11.96 -10.15
C GLY A 284 5.53 -10.49 -9.90
N VAL A 285 4.86 -9.55 -10.61
CA VAL A 285 5.03 -8.10 -10.39
C VAL A 285 3.69 -7.40 -10.31
N GLY A 286 3.49 -6.69 -9.20
CA GLY A 286 2.37 -5.78 -8.95
C GLY A 286 2.84 -4.32 -8.91
N HIS A 287 1.97 -3.39 -9.32
CA HIS A 287 2.20 -1.96 -9.17
C HIS A 287 1.33 -1.42 -8.05
N SER A 288 1.99 -0.85 -7.06
CA SER A 288 1.32 -0.20 -5.93
C SER A 288 1.10 1.28 -6.20
N ILE A 289 -0.04 1.80 -5.73
CA ILE A 289 -0.28 3.24 -5.62
C ILE A 289 0.76 3.94 -4.72
N ILE A 290 1.38 3.18 -3.83
CA ILE A 290 2.42 3.67 -2.91
C ILE A 290 3.68 4.13 -3.65
N PHE A 291 3.98 3.60 -4.83
CA PHE A 291 5.13 4.08 -5.61
C PHE A 291 4.96 5.54 -6.02
N ASP A 292 3.75 5.92 -6.45
CA ASP A 292 3.44 7.32 -6.79
C ASP A 292 3.50 8.22 -5.54
N ILE A 293 2.95 7.74 -4.42
CA ILE A 293 2.97 8.45 -3.13
C ILE A 293 4.40 8.63 -2.62
N ALA A 294 5.23 7.58 -2.67
CA ALA A 294 6.63 7.63 -2.27
C ALA A 294 7.44 8.61 -3.12
N GLY A 295 7.15 8.68 -4.43
CA GLY A 295 7.74 9.67 -5.32
C GLY A 295 7.38 11.11 -4.94
N ILE A 296 6.12 11.38 -4.60
CA ILE A 296 5.69 12.70 -4.13
C ILE A 296 6.32 13.01 -2.76
N GLN A 297 6.36 12.05 -1.83
CA GLN A 297 7.00 12.20 -0.52
C GLN A 297 8.48 12.58 -0.66
N LYS A 298 9.20 11.97 -1.60
CA LYS A 298 10.59 12.34 -1.92
C LYS A 298 10.70 13.81 -2.34
N ASN A 299 9.79 14.28 -3.20
CA ASN A 299 9.79 15.68 -3.66
C ASN A 299 9.48 16.65 -2.50
N ILE A 300 8.55 16.28 -1.61
CA ILE A 300 8.24 17.06 -0.39
C ILE A 300 9.47 17.16 0.50
N TYR A 301 10.16 16.03 0.75
CA TYR A 301 11.36 16.01 1.58
C TYR A 301 12.48 16.88 0.98
N SER A 302 12.69 16.80 -0.34
CA SER A 302 13.65 17.67 -1.05
C SER A 302 13.28 19.16 -0.90
N ALA A 303 12.00 19.50 -1.06
CA ALA A 303 11.52 20.88 -0.91
C ALA A 303 11.67 21.41 0.53
N TYR A 304 11.49 20.56 1.55
CA TYR A 304 11.79 20.92 2.94
C TYR A 304 13.29 21.16 3.15
N GLY A 305 14.16 20.41 2.46
CA GLY A 305 15.60 20.67 2.46
C GLY A 305 15.96 22.03 1.87
N ASP A 306 15.30 22.42 0.77
CA ASP A 306 15.48 23.74 0.17
C ASP A 306 14.93 24.85 1.08
N LEU A 307 13.78 24.64 1.74
CA LEU A 307 13.23 25.55 2.75
C LEU A 307 14.17 25.74 3.94
N TYR A 308 14.73 24.65 4.44
CA TYR A 308 15.71 24.71 5.52
C TYR A 308 16.94 25.54 5.13
N ALA A 309 17.47 25.34 3.93
CA ALA A 309 18.60 26.13 3.42
C ALA A 309 18.25 27.63 3.35
N ILE A 310 17.12 28.00 2.73
CA ILE A 310 16.68 29.39 2.63
C ILE A 310 16.47 30.00 4.03
N GLN A 311 15.89 29.26 4.97
CA GLN A 311 15.69 29.70 6.34
C GLN A 311 17.01 29.93 7.07
N SER A 312 17.98 29.03 6.93
CA SER A 312 19.30 29.14 7.53
C SER A 312 20.05 30.38 7.01
N TYR A 313 20.07 30.58 5.68
CA TYR A 313 20.68 31.77 5.09
C TYR A 313 19.92 33.06 5.42
N GLY A 314 18.61 33.00 5.51
CA GLY A 314 17.77 34.16 5.88
C GLY A 314 17.89 34.56 7.35
N SER A 315 18.08 33.59 8.25
CA SER A 315 18.25 33.82 9.69
C SER A 315 19.66 34.30 10.04
N HIS A 316 20.64 33.98 9.20
CA HIS A 316 22.05 34.36 9.38
C HIS A 316 22.51 35.10 8.12
N PRO A 317 22.14 36.39 7.97
CA PRO A 317 22.51 37.15 6.77
C PRO A 317 24.03 37.26 6.63
N VAL A 318 24.47 37.23 5.39
CA VAL A 318 25.87 37.45 5.07
C VAL A 318 26.21 38.92 5.29
N THR A 319 27.26 39.18 6.04
CA THR A 319 27.75 40.54 6.27
C THR A 319 28.72 40.94 5.16
N VAL A 320 28.40 41.99 4.44
CA VAL A 320 29.31 42.56 3.44
C VAL A 320 30.05 43.75 4.08
N VAL A 321 31.37 43.66 4.15
CA VAL A 321 32.23 44.71 4.73
C VAL A 321 33.20 45.22 3.66
N ASP A 322 33.21 46.52 3.47
CA ASP A 322 34.23 47.18 2.62
C ASP A 322 35.55 47.33 3.39
N THR A 323 36.62 46.85 2.85
CA THR A 323 37.95 46.94 3.47
C THR A 323 38.94 47.65 2.52
N GLU A 324 39.55 48.70 3.00
CA GLU A 324 40.62 49.43 2.27
C GLU A 324 41.95 48.65 2.16
N THR A 325 42.09 47.52 2.85
CA THR A 325 43.38 46.82 2.97
C THR A 325 43.58 45.81 1.86
N SER A 326 44.76 45.85 1.27
CA SER A 326 45.28 44.98 0.23
C SER A 326 45.55 43.53 0.66
N ASP A 327 45.13 43.14 1.86
CA ASP A 327 45.28 41.78 2.38
C ASP A 327 44.12 40.84 1.94
N LEU A 328 43.77 40.91 0.66
CA LEU A 328 42.88 39.94 0.00
C LEU A 328 43.60 38.62 -0.33
N ASN A 329 44.58 38.22 0.48
CA ASN A 329 45.23 36.93 0.30
C ASN A 329 44.39 35.73 0.78
N ASP A 330 43.22 36.00 1.37
CA ASP A 330 42.28 34.97 1.77
C ASP A 330 41.11 34.95 0.76
N ASN A 331 41.32 34.27 -0.36
CA ASN A 331 40.36 34.13 -1.45
C ASN A 331 39.19 33.16 -1.12
N SER A 332 39.03 32.78 0.13
CA SER A 332 37.87 31.98 0.56
C SER A 332 36.66 32.90 0.73
N ILE A 333 35.86 33.03 -0.31
CA ILE A 333 34.51 33.59 -0.19
C ILE A 333 33.66 32.51 0.49
N GLY A 334 33.57 32.58 1.82
CA GLY A 334 32.61 31.76 2.56
C GLY A 334 31.21 32.20 2.19
N ALA A 335 30.45 31.33 1.52
CA ALA A 335 29.03 31.54 1.26
C ALA A 335 28.15 30.92 2.35
N GLU A 336 28.73 30.56 3.48
CA GLU A 336 28.01 29.94 4.61
C GLU A 336 27.13 30.95 5.37
N PRO A 337 26.05 30.52 6.03
CA PRO A 337 25.23 31.37 6.89
C PRO A 337 26.07 32.07 7.93
N GLY A 338 25.94 33.40 8.01
CA GLY A 338 26.71 34.24 8.93
C GLY A 338 28.13 34.58 8.52
N SER A 339 28.57 34.21 7.30
CA SER A 339 29.88 34.53 6.77
C SER A 339 30.03 36.04 6.53
N VAL A 340 31.29 36.50 6.54
CA VAL A 340 31.64 37.91 6.27
C VAL A 340 32.32 37.96 4.89
N ILE A 341 31.67 38.61 3.94
CA ILE A 341 32.27 38.89 2.62
C ILE A 341 32.99 40.23 2.68
N ARG A 342 34.27 40.23 2.39
CA ARG A 342 35.06 41.44 2.28
C ARG A 342 35.10 41.88 0.83
N VAL A 343 34.68 43.11 0.56
CA VAL A 343 34.69 43.72 -0.78
C VAL A 343 35.63 44.90 -0.75
N ASN A 344 36.41 45.07 -1.80
CA ASN A 344 37.24 46.26 -1.95
C ASN A 344 36.59 47.20 -2.97
N SER A 345 35.94 48.26 -2.51
CA SER A 345 35.25 49.23 -3.36
C SER A 345 36.20 50.29 -3.96
N SER A 346 37.46 50.36 -3.50
CA SER A 346 38.42 51.34 -3.98
C SER A 346 38.77 51.23 -5.47
N LEU A 347 38.40 50.14 -6.11
CA LEU A 347 38.49 49.95 -7.57
C LEU A 347 37.44 50.73 -8.37
N ALA A 348 36.43 51.33 -7.74
CA ALA A 348 35.32 52.03 -8.38
C ALA A 348 35.31 53.56 -8.20
N GLY A 349 36.36 54.16 -7.61
CA GLY A 349 36.57 55.58 -7.71
C GLY A 349 36.16 56.47 -6.53
N GLU A 350 35.37 56.04 -5.56
CA GLU A 350 35.17 56.71 -4.25
C GLU A 350 34.90 55.64 -3.17
N PRO A 351 35.59 55.75 -2.00
CA PRO A 351 35.39 54.80 -0.91
C PRO A 351 34.00 55.03 -0.30
N GLN A 352 33.06 54.19 -0.62
CA GLN A 352 31.83 54.04 0.16
C GLN A 352 32.05 52.91 1.16
N TYR A 353 32.15 53.29 2.45
CA TYR A 353 32.13 52.30 3.52
C TYR A 353 30.76 51.68 3.58
N VAL A 354 30.60 50.53 2.93
CA VAL A 354 29.33 49.78 2.94
C VAL A 354 29.45 48.68 3.97
N PHE A 355 28.69 48.82 5.01
CA PHE A 355 28.37 47.71 5.92
C PHE A 355 26.93 47.31 5.62
N GLU A 356 26.74 46.18 4.98
CA GLU A 356 25.41 45.74 4.55
C GLU A 356 25.16 44.29 4.95
N PHE A 357 23.98 44.03 5.52
CA PHE A 357 23.51 42.68 5.71
C PHE A 357 22.69 42.28 4.48
N ARG A 358 23.10 41.21 3.82
CA ARG A 358 22.35 40.65 2.68
C ARG A 358 21.78 39.30 3.04
N SER A 359 20.50 39.16 2.87
CA SER A 359 19.79 37.88 2.96
C SER A 359 19.12 37.56 1.62
N PRO A 360 18.90 36.27 1.32
CA PRO A 360 18.10 35.89 0.18
C PRO A 360 16.68 36.48 0.24
N PRO A 361 16.04 36.78 -0.91
CA PRO A 361 14.67 37.28 -0.93
C PRO A 361 13.70 36.25 -0.34
N LEU A 362 12.89 36.65 0.62
CA LEU A 362 11.91 35.78 1.31
C LEU A 362 10.76 35.31 0.42
N ASP A 363 10.56 35.95 -0.74
CA ASP A 363 9.49 35.57 -1.69
C ASP A 363 9.63 34.14 -2.19
N SER A 364 10.85 33.66 -2.38
CA SER A 364 11.12 32.27 -2.77
C SER A 364 10.67 31.26 -1.72
N MET A 365 10.75 31.62 -0.44
CA MET A 365 10.29 30.78 0.68
C MET A 365 8.76 30.62 0.69
N VAL A 366 8.02 31.71 0.37
CA VAL A 366 6.56 31.67 0.27
C VAL A 366 6.13 30.77 -0.89
N GLN A 367 6.73 30.94 -2.06
CA GLN A 367 6.46 30.10 -3.24
C GLN A 367 6.77 28.63 -2.99
N LEU A 368 7.87 28.34 -2.31
CA LEU A 368 8.25 26.96 -2.01
C LEU A 368 7.30 26.30 -0.99
N ARG A 369 6.80 27.04 0.00
CA ARG A 369 5.76 26.56 0.92
C ARG A 369 4.46 26.25 0.18
N GLU A 370 4.05 27.12 -0.73
CA GLU A 370 2.87 26.89 -1.55
C GLU A 370 3.04 25.65 -2.45
N TYR A 371 4.23 25.46 -3.03
CA TYR A 371 4.56 24.26 -3.79
C TYR A 371 4.47 22.98 -2.95
N VAL A 372 4.98 22.99 -1.70
CA VAL A 372 4.83 21.86 -0.77
C VAL A 372 3.37 21.54 -0.49
N ASN A 373 2.55 22.57 -0.24
CA ASN A 373 1.11 22.37 -0.03
C ASN A 373 0.43 21.76 -1.25
N GLN A 374 0.77 22.19 -2.46
CA GLN A 374 0.27 21.61 -3.70
C GLN A 374 0.70 20.13 -3.88
N LEU A 375 1.93 19.77 -3.47
CA LEU A 375 2.38 18.39 -3.48
C LEU A 375 1.59 17.53 -2.47
N ILE A 376 1.32 18.04 -1.26
CA ILE A 376 0.50 17.35 -0.26
C ILE A 376 -0.93 17.15 -0.76
N GLU A 377 -1.53 18.17 -1.38
CA GLU A 377 -2.86 18.03 -1.99
C GLU A 377 -2.89 16.97 -3.11
N LYS A 378 -1.88 16.98 -3.99
CA LYS A 378 -1.73 15.95 -5.03
C LYS A 378 -1.59 14.55 -4.42
N MET A 379 -0.79 14.43 -3.39
CA MET A 379 -0.58 13.16 -2.69
C MET A 379 -1.88 12.63 -2.09
N ASN A 380 -2.66 13.49 -1.40
CA ASN A 380 -3.98 13.13 -0.88
C ASN A 380 -4.94 12.69 -2.00
N GLN A 381 -4.90 13.36 -3.17
CA GLN A 381 -5.71 12.97 -4.32
C GLN A 381 -5.32 11.60 -4.86
N VAL A 382 -4.02 11.31 -4.99
CA VAL A 382 -3.52 10.00 -5.41
C VAL A 382 -3.88 8.93 -4.39
N ALA A 383 -3.68 9.21 -3.10
CA ALA A 383 -4.00 8.31 -2.01
C ALA A 383 -5.51 8.07 -1.81
N MET A 384 -6.38 8.83 -2.49
CA MET A 384 -7.84 8.77 -2.30
C MET A 384 -8.27 8.99 -0.84
N VAL A 385 -7.47 9.71 -0.06
CA VAL A 385 -7.73 10.04 1.35
C VAL A 385 -8.12 11.50 1.47
N ARG A 386 -9.05 11.79 2.36
CA ARG A 386 -9.50 13.16 2.64
C ARG A 386 -8.43 13.91 3.43
N SER A 387 -8.09 15.12 3.00
CA SER A 387 -7.39 16.06 3.87
C SER A 387 -8.42 16.94 4.59
N ASP A 388 -8.12 17.33 5.83
CA ASP A 388 -8.96 18.28 6.60
C ASP A 388 -9.13 19.63 5.89
N GLU A 389 -8.17 20.03 5.07
CA GLU A 389 -8.26 21.24 4.24
C GLU A 389 -9.24 21.09 3.07
N LEU A 390 -9.38 19.86 2.52
CA LEU A 390 -10.39 19.55 1.50
C LEU A 390 -11.81 19.59 2.07
N ILE A 391 -11.98 19.31 3.35
CA ILE A 391 -13.26 19.43 4.06
C ILE A 391 -13.62 20.90 4.26
N LYS A 392 -12.65 21.78 4.51
CA LYS A 392 -12.84 23.21 4.71
C LYS A 392 -13.07 24.00 3.41
N ALA A 393 -12.47 23.57 2.30
CA ALA A 393 -12.77 24.10 0.98
C ALA A 393 -14.13 23.54 0.56
N SER A 394 -15.12 24.41 0.34
CA SER A 394 -16.53 24.12 -0.01
C SER A 394 -16.68 23.24 -1.28
N ARG A 395 -16.18 22.01 -1.25
CA ARG A 395 -16.44 21.03 -2.29
C ARG A 395 -17.86 20.48 -2.11
N SER A 396 -18.56 20.30 -3.21
CA SER A 396 -19.92 19.75 -3.18
C SER A 396 -19.92 18.36 -2.55
N GLY A 397 -20.99 18.01 -1.82
CA GLY A 397 -21.17 16.67 -1.23
C GLY A 397 -20.90 15.54 -2.22
N VAL A 398 -21.22 15.74 -3.50
CA VAL A 398 -20.97 14.80 -4.60
C VAL A 398 -19.48 14.48 -4.81
N GLN A 399 -18.58 15.46 -4.66
CA GLN A 399 -17.14 15.19 -4.78
C GLN A 399 -16.61 14.38 -3.60
N ILE A 400 -17.15 14.59 -2.42
CA ILE A 400 -16.82 13.83 -1.21
C ILE A 400 -17.25 12.37 -1.39
N GLU A 401 -18.48 12.13 -1.84
CA GLU A 401 -19.00 10.78 -2.13
C GLU A 401 -18.19 10.05 -3.20
N MET A 402 -17.68 10.78 -4.23
CA MET A 402 -16.82 10.18 -5.25
C MET A 402 -15.48 9.70 -4.71
N PHE A 403 -14.85 10.42 -3.77
CA PHE A 403 -13.59 9.99 -3.15
C PHE A 403 -13.82 8.74 -2.29
N ASP A 404 -14.87 8.76 -1.47
CA ASP A 404 -15.22 7.63 -0.61
C ASP A 404 -15.51 6.37 -1.43
N SER A 405 -16.25 6.51 -2.53
CA SER A 405 -16.58 5.37 -3.40
C SER A 405 -15.35 4.75 -4.09
N LYS A 406 -14.34 5.56 -4.45
CA LYS A 406 -13.10 5.05 -5.06
C LYS A 406 -12.22 4.32 -4.03
N LEU A 407 -12.07 4.91 -2.85
CA LEU A 407 -11.35 4.27 -1.74
C LEU A 407 -12.03 2.96 -1.36
N GLU A 408 -13.35 2.98 -1.19
CA GLU A 408 -14.14 1.78 -0.89
C GLU A 408 -13.95 0.69 -1.96
N ALA A 409 -14.00 1.05 -3.24
CA ALA A 409 -13.79 0.11 -4.33
C ALA A 409 -12.37 -0.50 -4.31
N MET A 410 -11.35 0.30 -3.97
CA MET A 410 -9.97 -0.18 -3.82
C MET A 410 -9.86 -1.16 -2.65
N ILE A 411 -10.39 -0.81 -1.47
CA ILE A 411 -10.34 -1.67 -0.28
C ILE A 411 -11.14 -2.96 -0.50
N ARG A 412 -12.30 -2.87 -1.15
CA ARG A 412 -13.13 -4.05 -1.51
C ARG A 412 -12.37 -5.02 -2.42
N ARG A 413 -11.60 -4.49 -3.40
CA ARG A 413 -10.75 -5.34 -4.25
C ARG A 413 -9.64 -6.03 -3.44
N LYS A 414 -9.01 -5.30 -2.50
CA LYS A 414 -8.03 -5.87 -1.58
C LYS A 414 -8.64 -6.97 -0.72
N ALA A 415 -9.80 -6.70 -0.11
CA ALA A 415 -10.54 -7.68 0.69
C ALA A 415 -10.81 -8.98 -0.09
N THR A 416 -11.24 -8.87 -1.35
CA THR A 416 -11.49 -10.03 -2.21
C THR A 416 -10.19 -10.77 -2.55
N ALA A 417 -9.09 -10.07 -2.78
CA ALA A 417 -7.80 -10.70 -3.05
C ALA A 417 -7.27 -11.46 -1.82
N MET A 418 -7.41 -10.85 -0.63
CA MET A 418 -7.04 -11.48 0.66
C MET A 418 -7.87 -12.73 0.94
N GLU A 419 -9.19 -12.65 0.75
CA GLU A 419 -10.12 -13.78 0.91
C GLU A 419 -9.72 -14.97 0.04
N ASN A 420 -9.46 -14.72 -1.25
CA ASN A 420 -9.07 -15.76 -2.18
C ASN A 420 -7.72 -16.39 -1.82
N VAL A 421 -6.76 -15.60 -1.40
CA VAL A 421 -5.42 -16.10 -1.05
C VAL A 421 -5.47 -16.86 0.26
N GLU A 422 -6.19 -16.38 1.27
CA GLU A 422 -6.36 -17.10 2.53
C GLU A 422 -7.07 -18.44 2.31
N TYR A 423 -8.13 -18.47 1.48
CA TYR A 423 -8.78 -19.70 1.09
C TYR A 423 -7.81 -20.71 0.46
N ASN A 424 -6.95 -20.25 -0.46
CA ASN A 424 -5.97 -21.11 -1.10
C ASN A 424 -4.86 -21.58 -0.15
N LEU A 425 -4.44 -20.74 0.82
CA LEU A 425 -3.48 -21.14 1.84
C LEU A 425 -4.04 -22.25 2.74
N TRP A 426 -5.32 -22.17 3.09
CA TRP A 426 -5.97 -23.25 3.82
C TRP A 426 -6.05 -24.54 3.01
N ASN A 427 -6.31 -24.47 1.69
CA ASN A 427 -6.24 -25.66 0.83
C ASN A 427 -4.85 -26.31 0.93
N ILE A 428 -3.76 -25.54 0.79
CA ILE A 428 -2.39 -26.06 0.90
C ILE A 428 -2.14 -26.64 2.30
N TRP A 429 -2.65 -25.97 3.35
CA TRP A 429 -2.51 -26.45 4.73
C TRP A 429 -3.17 -27.82 4.92
N PHE A 430 -4.40 -28.00 4.40
CA PHE A 430 -5.12 -29.27 4.46
C PHE A 430 -4.44 -30.36 3.62
N ASP A 431 -3.88 -30.00 2.43
CA ASP A 431 -3.10 -30.91 1.61
C ASP A 431 -1.85 -31.42 2.37
N TRP A 432 -1.11 -30.56 3.08
CA TRP A 432 0.01 -30.95 3.95
C TRP A 432 -0.38 -31.86 5.11
N MET A 433 -1.61 -31.76 5.55
CA MET A 433 -2.15 -32.59 6.65
C MET A 433 -2.80 -33.88 6.13
N ASP A 434 -2.78 -34.13 4.82
CA ASP A 434 -3.47 -35.24 4.15
C ASP A 434 -4.97 -35.34 4.55
N LYS A 435 -5.62 -34.17 4.67
CA LYS A 435 -7.04 -34.03 5.06
C LYS A 435 -7.79 -33.26 3.96
N PRO A 436 -9.03 -33.69 3.61
CA PRO A 436 -9.84 -32.90 2.67
C PRO A 436 -10.30 -31.59 3.33
N LEU A 437 -10.37 -30.51 2.52
CA LEU A 437 -10.99 -29.27 2.96
C LEU A 437 -12.48 -29.54 3.29
N PRO A 438 -12.98 -29.11 4.46
CA PRO A 438 -14.40 -29.29 4.82
C PRO A 438 -15.36 -28.55 3.88
N GLU A 439 -16.52 -29.15 3.60
CA GLU A 439 -17.52 -28.56 2.69
C GLU A 439 -18.10 -27.23 3.20
N ASP A 440 -18.15 -27.04 4.50
CA ASP A 440 -18.65 -25.83 5.17
C ASP A 440 -17.56 -24.79 5.43
N PHE A 441 -16.31 -25.06 5.01
CA PHE A 441 -15.20 -24.12 5.17
C PHE A 441 -15.45 -22.83 4.39
N SER A 442 -15.32 -21.70 5.06
CA SER A 442 -15.42 -20.40 4.40
C SER A 442 -14.59 -19.34 5.10
N VAL A 443 -14.04 -18.45 4.30
CA VAL A 443 -13.36 -17.23 4.74
C VAL A 443 -14.05 -16.05 4.08
N SER A 444 -14.39 -15.05 4.85
CA SER A 444 -15.05 -13.85 4.35
C SER A 444 -14.51 -12.61 5.02
N TYR A 445 -14.00 -11.69 4.21
CA TYR A 445 -13.56 -10.37 4.63
C TYR A 445 -14.71 -9.37 4.48
N ASN A 446 -14.75 -8.38 5.36
CA ASN A 446 -15.72 -7.30 5.23
C ASN A 446 -15.51 -6.55 3.91
N LYS A 447 -16.58 -6.34 3.15
CA LYS A 447 -16.58 -5.62 1.86
C LYS A 447 -17.43 -4.35 1.90
N VAL A 448 -17.98 -4.02 3.08
CA VAL A 448 -18.79 -2.82 3.29
C VAL A 448 -18.00 -1.85 4.16
N PHE A 449 -17.49 -0.82 3.53
CA PHE A 449 -16.59 0.16 4.16
C PHE A 449 -17.21 1.55 4.21
N SER A 450 -18.57 1.63 4.26
CA SER A 450 -19.21 2.94 4.27
C SER A 450 -18.77 3.74 5.50
N ASN A 451 -18.19 4.91 5.27
CA ASN A 451 -17.93 5.90 6.30
C ASN A 451 -19.18 6.71 6.67
N ARG A 452 -20.36 6.25 6.20
CA ARG A 452 -21.62 6.84 6.60
C ARG A 452 -21.79 6.57 8.08
N GLY A 453 -21.90 7.64 8.85
CA GLY A 453 -22.09 7.52 10.29
C GLY A 453 -23.29 6.63 10.57
N LEU A 454 -23.24 5.87 11.65
CA LEU A 454 -24.29 4.94 12.09
C LEU A 454 -25.69 5.58 12.00
N GLU A 455 -25.79 6.90 12.24
CA GLU A 455 -27.03 7.68 12.10
C GLU A 455 -27.57 7.75 10.66
N GLN A 456 -26.67 7.79 9.66
CA GLN A 456 -27.09 7.79 8.24
C GLN A 456 -27.53 6.40 7.80
N GLU A 457 -26.85 5.34 8.23
CA GLU A 457 -27.25 3.96 7.98
C GLU A 457 -28.60 3.63 8.65
N ILE A 458 -28.80 4.10 9.88
CA ILE A 458 -30.07 3.97 10.59
C ILE A 458 -31.17 4.71 9.83
N LYS A 459 -30.96 5.94 9.38
CA LYS A 459 -31.95 6.71 8.59
C LYS A 459 -32.28 6.06 7.25
N GLU A 460 -31.30 5.46 6.56
CA GLU A 460 -31.55 4.72 5.33
C GLU A 460 -32.32 3.43 5.59
N LEU A 461 -31.99 2.70 6.66
CA LEU A 461 -32.75 1.53 7.08
C LEU A 461 -34.18 1.89 7.51
N GLU A 462 -34.34 3.00 8.24
CA GLU A 462 -35.67 3.53 8.58
C GLU A 462 -36.46 3.96 7.33
N GLY A 463 -35.79 4.57 6.35
CA GLY A 463 -36.38 4.90 5.05
C GLY A 463 -36.81 3.66 4.27
N ILE A 464 -35.98 2.63 4.21
CA ILE A 464 -36.32 1.34 3.57
C ILE A 464 -37.45 0.63 4.32
N MET A 465 -37.41 0.62 5.65
CA MET A 465 -38.49 0.05 6.46
C MET A 465 -39.81 0.82 6.25
N GLY A 466 -39.75 2.15 6.19
CA GLY A 466 -40.92 2.97 5.87
C GLY A 466 -41.48 2.73 4.48
N MET A 467 -40.62 2.47 3.48
CA MET A 467 -41.06 2.04 2.14
C MET A 467 -41.66 0.66 2.16
N LEU A 468 -41.08 -0.31 2.88
CA LEU A 468 -41.62 -1.66 3.05
C LEU A 468 -42.94 -1.66 3.81
N GLU A 469 -43.08 -0.84 4.85
CA GLU A 469 -44.36 -0.66 5.56
C GLU A 469 -45.40 -0.03 4.65
N THR A 470 -45.03 0.96 3.84
CA THR A 470 -45.97 1.57 2.87
C THR A 470 -46.36 0.56 1.80
N TYR A 471 -45.40 -0.26 1.31
CA TYR A 471 -45.66 -1.33 0.36
C TYR A 471 -46.54 -2.43 0.97
N ASN A 472 -46.22 -2.89 2.18
CA ASN A 472 -47.02 -3.87 2.91
C ASN A 472 -48.42 -3.34 3.25
N ASN A 473 -48.56 -2.06 3.60
CA ASN A 473 -49.87 -1.44 3.83
C ASN A 473 -50.67 -1.30 2.53
N LYS A 474 -50.02 -0.98 1.39
CA LYS A 474 -50.67 -1.03 0.07
C LYS A 474 -51.08 -2.45 -0.31
N PHE A 475 -50.22 -3.44 -0.03
CA PHE A 475 -50.52 -4.86 -0.28
C PHE A 475 -51.62 -5.37 0.66
N ALA A 476 -51.58 -4.99 1.93
CA ALA A 476 -52.60 -5.37 2.91
C ALA A 476 -53.94 -4.70 2.61
N THR A 477 -53.98 -3.46 2.12
CA THR A 477 -55.20 -2.82 1.64
C THR A 477 -55.65 -3.41 0.31
N GLY A 478 -54.72 -3.74 -0.61
CA GLY A 478 -55.06 -4.47 -1.83
C GLY A 478 -55.60 -5.88 -1.57
N VAL A 479 -54.96 -6.63 -0.65
CA VAL A 479 -55.42 -7.96 -0.25
C VAL A 479 -56.77 -7.90 0.50
N LYS A 480 -57.00 -6.84 1.30
CA LYS A 480 -58.34 -6.64 1.92
C LYS A 480 -59.43 -6.34 0.88
N GLN A 481 -59.11 -5.62 -0.20
CA GLN A 481 -60.04 -5.41 -1.31
C GLN A 481 -60.26 -6.69 -2.13
N PHE A 482 -59.21 -7.53 -2.35
CA PHE A 482 -59.33 -8.80 -3.06
C PHE A 482 -60.09 -9.89 -2.27
N VAL A 483 -60.07 -9.84 -0.95
CA VAL A 483 -60.77 -10.83 -0.09
C VAL A 483 -62.26 -10.55 0.06
N VAL A 484 -62.74 -9.37 -0.38
CA VAL A 484 -64.11 -8.92 -0.18
C VAL A 484 -64.97 -8.96 -1.48
N GLU A 485 -64.40 -9.41 -2.60
CA GLU A 485 -65.12 -9.42 -3.88
C GLU A 485 -66.22 -10.48 -3.96
N ASP A 486 -66.11 -11.61 -3.22
CA ASP A 486 -67.04 -12.73 -3.25
C ASP A 486 -67.68 -12.98 -1.90
N TYR A 487 -68.97 -12.87 -1.83
CA TYR A 487 -69.81 -13.15 -0.62
C TYR A 487 -70.45 -14.52 -0.66
N PRO A 488 -70.47 -15.22 0.47
CA PRO A 488 -71.06 -16.56 0.51
C PRO A 488 -72.59 -16.58 0.36
N THR A 489 -73.25 -15.44 0.56
CA THR A 489 -74.69 -15.32 0.40
C THR A 489 -75.10 -14.10 -0.42
N GLN A 490 -76.17 -14.21 -1.16
CA GLN A 490 -76.72 -13.15 -1.99
C GLN A 490 -77.11 -11.91 -1.15
N GLU A 491 -77.66 -12.09 0.03
CA GLU A 491 -78.06 -11.01 0.94
C GLU A 491 -76.86 -10.18 1.43
N GLN A 492 -75.76 -10.83 1.64
CA GLN A 492 -74.53 -10.12 2.04
C GLN A 492 -73.96 -9.27 0.89
N ALA A 493 -73.98 -9.78 -0.33
CA ALA A 493 -73.51 -9.03 -1.50
C ALA A 493 -74.48 -7.86 -1.80
N GLU A 494 -75.74 -8.02 -1.67
CA GLU A 494 -76.73 -6.93 -1.84
C GLU A 494 -76.60 -5.83 -0.78
N ALA A 495 -76.40 -6.22 0.48
CA ALA A 495 -76.15 -5.25 1.56
C ALA A 495 -74.95 -4.40 1.33
N VAL A 496 -73.90 -4.98 0.73
CA VAL A 496 -72.66 -4.22 0.35
C VAL A 496 -72.92 -3.32 -0.85
N ALA A 497 -73.67 -3.77 -1.87
CA ALA A 497 -74.09 -2.95 -2.99
C ALA A 497 -74.90 -1.72 -2.55
N GLU A 498 -75.85 -1.92 -1.61
CA GLU A 498 -76.60 -0.80 -1.00
C GLU A 498 -75.72 0.17 -0.23
N SER A 499 -74.71 -0.32 0.52
CA SER A 499 -73.77 0.52 1.26
C SER A 499 -72.87 1.37 0.34
N MET A 500 -72.63 0.90 -0.89
CA MET A 500 -71.93 1.57 -1.94
C MET A 500 -72.82 2.45 -2.84
N GLY A 501 -74.10 2.55 -2.53
CA GLY A 501 -75.04 3.42 -3.22
C GLY A 501 -75.63 2.83 -4.50
N GLY A 502 -75.57 1.50 -4.66
CA GLY A 502 -76.21 0.74 -5.73
C GLY A 502 -77.14 -0.33 -5.25
N SER A 503 -77.50 -1.30 -6.07
CA SER A 503 -78.41 -2.40 -5.71
C SER A 503 -78.16 -3.62 -6.60
N GLY A 504 -78.51 -4.80 -6.06
CA GLY A 504 -78.42 -6.08 -6.77
C GLY A 504 -77.14 -6.86 -6.49
N SER A 505 -77.11 -8.10 -6.95
CA SER A 505 -75.99 -9.02 -6.87
C SER A 505 -75.99 -9.94 -8.07
N HIS A 506 -74.81 -10.48 -8.42
CA HIS A 506 -74.70 -11.52 -9.43
C HIS A 506 -73.80 -12.65 -8.90
N SER A 507 -74.06 -13.87 -9.36
CA SER A 507 -73.40 -15.08 -8.86
C SER A 507 -72.23 -15.51 -9.73
N HIS A 508 -71.17 -16.00 -9.10
CA HIS A 508 -70.03 -16.66 -9.71
C HIS A 508 -69.95 -18.11 -9.23
N THR A 509 -69.49 -18.98 -10.10
CA THR A 509 -69.18 -20.36 -9.71
C THR A 509 -67.61 -20.47 -9.72
N ARG A 510 -67.06 -20.74 -8.56
CA ARG A 510 -65.63 -20.99 -8.43
C ARG A 510 -65.19 -22.32 -9.04
N GLU A 511 -63.95 -22.49 -9.29
CA GLU A 511 -63.35 -23.72 -9.84
C GLU A 511 -63.64 -24.96 -8.95
N ASP A 512 -63.85 -24.76 -7.66
CA ASP A 512 -64.23 -25.78 -6.68
C ASP A 512 -65.71 -26.10 -6.68
N GLY A 513 -66.52 -25.46 -7.53
CA GLY A 513 -67.98 -25.65 -7.66
C GLY A 513 -68.80 -24.87 -6.64
N LEU A 514 -68.20 -24.03 -5.81
CA LEU A 514 -68.91 -23.19 -4.84
C LEU A 514 -69.46 -21.94 -5.54
N ILE A 515 -70.75 -21.64 -5.25
CA ILE A 515 -71.40 -20.42 -5.77
C ILE A 515 -71.16 -19.29 -4.78
N THR A 516 -70.57 -18.20 -5.27
CA THR A 516 -70.32 -16.95 -4.53
C THR A 516 -71.04 -15.79 -5.21
N TYR A 517 -71.30 -14.73 -4.47
CA TYR A 517 -72.07 -13.59 -4.96
C TYR A 517 -71.25 -12.32 -4.89
N MET A 518 -71.26 -11.54 -5.98
CA MET A 518 -70.61 -10.20 -6.01
C MET A 518 -71.72 -9.11 -5.88
N PRO A 519 -71.36 -7.98 -5.24
CA PRO A 519 -72.23 -6.81 -5.21
C PRO A 519 -72.50 -6.27 -6.62
N PHE A 520 -73.66 -5.66 -6.81
CA PHE A 520 -74.18 -5.12 -8.07
C PHE A 520 -74.58 -6.18 -9.10
N SER A 521 -75.44 -5.80 -10.02
CA SER A 521 -76.02 -6.72 -11.01
C SER A 521 -75.01 -7.14 -12.11
N THR A 522 -73.95 -6.41 -12.28
CA THR A 522 -72.84 -6.67 -13.25
C THR A 522 -71.48 -6.30 -12.70
N HIS A 523 -70.42 -6.93 -13.22
CA HIS A 523 -69.01 -6.55 -12.92
C HIS A 523 -68.75 -5.08 -13.22
N LEU A 524 -69.26 -4.57 -14.32
CA LEU A 524 -69.04 -3.19 -14.74
C LEU A 524 -69.62 -2.17 -13.75
N GLU A 525 -70.81 -2.47 -13.20
CA GLU A 525 -71.40 -1.59 -12.17
C GLU A 525 -70.60 -1.60 -10.86
N TYR A 526 -69.98 -2.72 -10.50
CA TYR A 526 -69.15 -2.85 -9.35
C TYR A 526 -67.83 -2.11 -9.53
N GLU A 527 -67.18 -2.23 -10.68
CA GLU A 527 -65.96 -1.48 -11.03
C GLU A 527 -66.21 0.04 -11.01
N LEU A 528 -67.28 0.51 -11.61
CA LEU A 528 -67.64 1.93 -11.58
C LEU A 528 -67.99 2.46 -10.19
N ALA A 529 -68.48 1.62 -9.31
CA ALA A 529 -68.73 1.98 -7.93
C ALA A 529 -67.46 2.07 -7.11
N LEU A 530 -66.49 1.18 -7.39
CA LEU A 530 -65.15 1.22 -6.81
C LEU A 530 -64.36 2.46 -7.27
N GLU A 531 -64.42 2.84 -8.55
CA GLU A 531 -63.82 4.07 -9.06
C GLU A 531 -64.40 5.33 -8.40
N LYS A 532 -65.70 5.37 -8.19
CA LYS A 532 -66.35 6.47 -7.49
C LYS A 532 -65.98 6.55 -6.00
N ALA A 533 -65.77 5.43 -5.36
CA ALA A 533 -65.34 5.37 -3.96
C ALA A 533 -63.87 5.75 -3.74
N ASN A 534 -63.01 5.58 -4.77
CA ASN A 534 -61.56 5.92 -4.75
C ASN A 534 -61.16 6.74 -6.00
N PRO A 535 -61.49 8.02 -6.05
CA PRO A 535 -61.05 8.88 -7.17
C PRO A 535 -59.53 9.09 -7.14
N GLY A 536 -58.77 8.33 -7.91
CA GLY A 536 -57.31 8.52 -8.04
C GLY A 536 -56.48 7.26 -8.29
N THR A 537 -57.08 6.12 -8.55
CA THR A 537 -56.35 4.93 -9.00
C THR A 537 -56.72 4.63 -10.45
N ASP A 538 -55.91 5.08 -11.40
CA ASP A 538 -55.96 4.59 -12.78
C ASP A 538 -55.60 3.09 -12.76
N PHE A 539 -56.51 2.25 -13.13
CA PHE A 539 -56.29 0.84 -13.41
C PHE A 539 -55.93 0.72 -14.90
N GLU A 540 -54.63 0.58 -15.22
CA GLU A 540 -54.19 -0.10 -16.42
C GLU A 540 -53.80 -1.54 -16.11
#